data_64319f4b42d7736c12aaa1b43e5d75e7
#
_entry.id   64319f4b42d7736c12aaa1b43e5d75e7
#
_cell.length_a   1.000
_cell.length_b   1.000
_cell.length_c   1.000
_cell.angle_alpha   90.00
_cell.angle_beta   90.00
_cell.angle_gamma   90.00
#
_symmetry.space_group_name_H-M   'P 1'
#
loop_
_entity.id
_entity.type
_entity.pdbx_description
1 polymer ?
#
loop_
_entity_poly.entity_id
_entity_poly.type
_entity_poly.pdbx_seq_one_letter_code
_entity_poly.pdbx_strand_id
1 'polypeptide(L)'
;MSKINPDLTWYPPHFPKQGRLPTDTAATKRNCKQQDSHELAYRNELCHAAGKAVEPPCCKTLHISLFFDGTGNNLNNDLYISSPKHPTNIARLFRATIGQGYAGGVQGHTEELVDLAGTSGNKYYKYYIPGVGTPFPEINDLDYSTPGLAFATYGEERVNWGLLRIIDALRRTSGLTEISDAECYAAVNRMTSNLGSDGPDRRYTVFNELLKAADLAPKLKQAVTQPEPGKPKLLGIKLYVYGFSRGAASARAFVNWLSELLPGGRRKGSKPELCLKSGDVKIRLSIEFLGLLDTVASVGIANIAPFAEGHMGWADDTMEW
;
A
#
# COMPACT_ATOMS: atom_id res chain seq x y z
N MET A 1 -31.38 25.52 -23.62
CA MET A 1 -31.13 24.76 -22.36
C MET A 1 -31.91 23.45 -22.46
N SER A 2 -31.26 22.35 -22.70
CA SER A 2 -31.89 21.02 -22.68
C SER A 2 -32.32 20.72 -21.27
N LYS A 3 -33.62 20.48 -21.04
CA LYS A 3 -34.11 20.00 -19.74
C LYS A 3 -33.51 18.62 -19.50
N ILE A 4 -32.61 18.54 -18.53
CA ILE A 4 -32.06 17.26 -18.04
C ILE A 4 -33.27 16.51 -17.45
N ASN A 5 -33.58 15.34 -18.01
CA ASN A 5 -34.63 14.49 -17.50
C ASN A 5 -34.16 13.93 -16.14
N PRO A 6 -34.79 14.28 -14.99
CA PRO A 6 -34.38 13.82 -13.68
C PRO A 6 -34.45 12.28 -13.53
N ASP A 7 -35.30 11.61 -14.32
CA ASP A 7 -35.42 10.14 -14.30
C ASP A 7 -34.25 9.42 -14.97
N LEU A 8 -33.41 10.15 -15.74
CA LEU A 8 -32.18 9.64 -16.33
C LEU A 8 -30.93 10.06 -15.55
N THR A 9 -31.08 10.86 -14.52
CA THR A 9 -29.96 11.29 -13.67
C THR A 9 -29.78 10.27 -12.55
N TRP A 10 -28.67 9.53 -12.60
CA TRP A 10 -28.31 8.65 -11.50
C TRP A 10 -27.89 9.48 -10.30
N TYR A 11 -28.71 9.48 -9.26
CA TYR A 11 -28.36 10.04 -7.96
C TYR A 11 -27.71 8.95 -7.12
N PRO A 12 -26.46 9.12 -6.67
CA PRO A 12 -25.89 8.19 -5.71
C PRO A 12 -26.83 8.17 -4.48
N PRO A 13 -27.20 7.00 -3.98
CA PRO A 13 -28.05 6.91 -2.79
C PRO A 13 -27.39 7.64 -1.62
N HIS A 14 -28.20 8.23 -0.76
CA HIS A 14 -27.72 8.96 0.42
C HIS A 14 -26.65 8.16 1.17
N PHE A 15 -25.51 8.77 1.36
CA PHE A 15 -24.47 8.21 2.22
C PHE A 15 -24.91 8.34 3.68
N PRO A 16 -25.05 7.25 4.43
CA PRO A 16 -25.21 7.34 5.88
C PRO A 16 -23.99 8.04 6.49
N LYS A 17 -24.16 8.75 7.60
CA LYS A 17 -23.06 9.48 8.28
C LYS A 17 -21.83 8.59 8.57
N GLN A 18 -22.07 7.30 8.81
CA GLN A 18 -21.04 6.29 9.06
C GLN A 18 -20.41 5.70 7.77
N GLY A 19 -20.82 6.17 6.61
CA GLY A 19 -20.49 5.52 5.35
C GLY A 19 -21.32 4.25 5.11
N ARG A 20 -21.12 3.59 3.96
CA ARG A 20 -21.82 2.34 3.60
C ARG A 20 -21.04 1.10 3.99
N LEU A 21 -20.23 1.19 5.00
CA LEU A 21 -19.46 0.05 5.47
C LEU A 21 -20.34 -0.85 6.31
N PRO A 22 -20.18 -2.17 6.18
CA PRO A 22 -20.90 -3.09 7.03
C PRO A 22 -20.52 -2.86 8.50
N THR A 23 -21.51 -2.95 9.36
CA THR A 23 -21.36 -2.72 10.81
C THR A 23 -21.21 -4.02 11.60
N ASP A 24 -21.41 -5.15 10.93
CA ASP A 24 -21.30 -6.47 11.54
C ASP A 24 -20.49 -7.45 10.70
N THR A 25 -19.97 -8.48 11.36
CA THR A 25 -19.11 -9.51 10.75
C THR A 25 -19.83 -10.29 9.63
N ALA A 26 -21.12 -10.53 9.76
CA ALA A 26 -21.87 -11.27 8.74
C ALA A 26 -22.02 -10.44 7.46
N ALA A 27 -22.31 -9.14 7.59
CA ALA A 27 -22.35 -8.21 6.46
C ALA A 27 -20.97 -8.07 5.80
N THR A 28 -19.90 -7.98 6.60
CA THR A 28 -18.52 -7.96 6.10
C THR A 28 -18.22 -9.21 5.29
N LYS A 29 -18.54 -10.39 5.80
CA LYS A 29 -18.35 -11.67 5.10
C LYS A 29 -19.11 -11.72 3.76
N ARG A 30 -20.36 -11.25 3.73
CA ARG A 30 -21.16 -11.21 2.50
C ARG A 30 -20.50 -10.30 1.46
N ASN A 31 -20.11 -9.09 1.87
CA ASN A 31 -19.46 -8.12 0.96
C ASN A 31 -18.13 -8.64 0.42
N CYS A 32 -17.28 -9.22 1.27
CA CYS A 32 -16.03 -9.82 0.83
C CYS A 32 -16.25 -10.94 -0.19
N LYS A 33 -17.20 -11.86 0.08
CA LYS A 33 -17.55 -12.93 -0.86
C LYS A 33 -18.06 -12.38 -2.19
N GLN A 34 -18.87 -11.34 -2.16
CA GLN A 34 -19.38 -10.72 -3.36
C GLN A 34 -18.27 -10.04 -4.17
N GLN A 35 -17.36 -9.33 -3.53
CA GLN A 35 -16.20 -8.71 -4.18
C GLN A 35 -15.28 -9.76 -4.80
N ASP A 36 -14.96 -10.84 -4.09
CA ASP A 36 -14.13 -11.93 -4.62
C ASP A 36 -14.77 -12.60 -5.84
N SER A 37 -16.09 -12.80 -5.80
CA SER A 37 -16.85 -13.34 -6.92
C SER A 37 -16.83 -12.42 -8.16
N HIS A 38 -17.04 -11.12 -7.94
CA HIS A 38 -17.01 -10.13 -9.03
C HIS A 38 -15.60 -10.00 -9.62
N GLU A 39 -14.56 -9.97 -8.78
CA GLU A 39 -13.18 -9.92 -9.25
C GLU A 39 -12.82 -11.16 -10.07
N LEU A 40 -13.22 -12.34 -9.59
CA LEU A 40 -12.99 -13.59 -10.33
C LEU A 40 -13.69 -13.58 -11.70
N ALA A 41 -14.96 -13.14 -11.75
CA ALA A 41 -15.71 -13.02 -13.00
C ALA A 41 -15.02 -12.05 -13.97
N TYR A 42 -14.66 -10.86 -13.50
CA TYR A 42 -13.97 -9.85 -14.30
C TYR A 42 -12.60 -10.35 -14.82
N ARG A 43 -11.84 -11.04 -13.99
CA ARG A 43 -10.56 -11.64 -14.43
C ARG A 43 -10.76 -12.71 -15.47
N ASN A 44 -11.80 -13.54 -15.32
CA ASN A 44 -12.14 -14.55 -16.31
C ASN A 44 -12.51 -13.91 -17.65
N GLU A 45 -13.32 -12.86 -17.64
CA GLU A 45 -13.68 -12.12 -18.86
C GLU A 45 -12.45 -11.50 -19.54
N LEU A 46 -11.55 -10.88 -18.78
CA LEU A 46 -10.30 -10.33 -19.31
C LEU A 46 -9.39 -11.43 -19.91
N CYS A 47 -9.29 -12.58 -19.27
CA CYS A 47 -8.53 -13.70 -19.78
C CYS A 47 -9.13 -14.23 -21.09
N HIS A 48 -10.45 -14.39 -21.16
CA HIS A 48 -11.16 -14.81 -22.38
C HIS A 48 -10.97 -13.78 -23.50
N ALA A 49 -11.15 -12.49 -23.22
CA ALA A 49 -10.96 -11.42 -24.19
C ALA A 49 -9.51 -11.36 -24.73
N ALA A 50 -8.54 -11.69 -23.90
CA ALA A 50 -7.13 -11.74 -24.27
C ALA A 50 -6.71 -13.09 -24.92
N GLY A 51 -7.62 -14.04 -25.11
CA GLY A 51 -7.31 -15.39 -25.57
C GLY A 51 -6.38 -16.19 -24.64
N LYS A 52 -6.36 -15.84 -23.35
CA LYS A 52 -5.51 -16.48 -22.33
C LYS A 52 -6.35 -17.41 -21.46
N ALA A 53 -5.71 -18.50 -21.01
CA ALA A 53 -6.33 -19.35 -20.01
C ALA A 53 -6.49 -18.62 -18.68
N VAL A 54 -7.59 -18.88 -17.98
CA VAL A 54 -7.82 -18.45 -16.62
C VAL A 54 -6.72 -19.00 -15.71
N GLU A 55 -6.31 -18.22 -14.68
CA GLU A 55 -5.30 -18.66 -13.71
C GLU A 55 -5.73 -20.01 -13.09
N PRO A 56 -4.93 -21.06 -13.31
CA PRO A 56 -5.31 -22.38 -12.80
C PRO A 56 -5.24 -22.42 -11.26
N PRO A 57 -6.00 -23.32 -10.60
CA PRO A 57 -5.99 -23.44 -9.14
C PRO A 57 -4.60 -23.72 -8.54
N CYS A 58 -3.67 -24.27 -9.33
CA CYS A 58 -2.28 -24.52 -8.94
C CYS A 58 -1.39 -23.25 -8.96
N CYS A 59 -1.94 -22.10 -9.31
CA CYS A 59 -1.23 -20.84 -9.39
C CYS A 59 -1.92 -19.76 -8.55
N LYS A 60 -1.16 -18.77 -8.10
CA LYS A 60 -1.68 -17.58 -7.42
C LYS A 60 -0.90 -16.34 -7.82
N THR A 61 -1.59 -15.23 -7.86
CA THR A 61 -1.01 -13.89 -7.95
C THR A 61 -1.21 -13.19 -6.61
N LEU A 62 -0.18 -12.50 -6.13
CA LEU A 62 -0.24 -11.75 -4.90
C LEU A 62 -0.76 -10.34 -5.19
N HIS A 63 -1.83 -9.94 -4.52
CA HIS A 63 -2.44 -8.63 -4.62
C HIS A 63 -2.14 -7.82 -3.35
N ILE A 64 -1.54 -6.65 -3.50
CA ILE A 64 -1.18 -5.78 -2.40
C ILE A 64 -1.79 -4.41 -2.64
N SER A 65 -2.61 -3.95 -1.71
CA SER A 65 -3.23 -2.63 -1.74
C SER A 65 -2.63 -1.73 -0.65
N LEU A 66 -2.15 -0.55 -1.02
CA LEU A 66 -1.57 0.44 -0.10
C LEU A 66 -2.41 1.71 -0.12
N PHE A 67 -2.68 2.25 1.06
CA PHE A 67 -3.60 3.36 1.27
C PHE A 67 -2.90 4.47 2.06
N PHE A 68 -2.42 5.49 1.35
CA PHE A 68 -1.75 6.67 1.93
C PHE A 68 -2.78 7.75 2.23
N ASP A 69 -3.06 8.00 3.51
CA ASP A 69 -4.08 8.97 3.88
C ASP A 69 -3.55 10.42 3.87
N GLY A 70 -4.48 11.35 3.88
CA GLY A 70 -4.19 12.78 3.81
C GLY A 70 -3.62 13.32 5.11
N THR A 71 -2.98 14.47 5.03
CA THR A 71 -2.42 15.17 6.18
C THR A 71 -3.44 15.36 7.30
N GLY A 72 -3.03 15.07 8.51
CA GLY A 72 -3.88 15.19 9.69
C GLY A 72 -4.96 14.12 9.79
N ASN A 73 -5.07 13.20 8.82
CA ASN A 73 -6.04 12.14 8.83
C ASN A 73 -5.46 10.85 9.41
N ASN A 74 -6.19 10.26 10.33
CA ASN A 74 -5.81 9.03 11.01
C ASN A 74 -7.05 8.18 11.27
N LEU A 75 -7.06 6.98 10.73
CA LEU A 75 -8.20 6.07 10.83
C LEU A 75 -8.67 5.85 12.28
N ASN A 76 -7.74 5.71 13.22
CA ASN A 76 -8.06 5.51 14.63
C ASN A 76 -8.83 6.71 15.19
N ASN A 77 -8.30 7.91 14.98
CA ASN A 77 -8.96 9.14 15.43
C ASN A 77 -10.29 9.35 14.72
N ASP A 78 -10.29 9.28 13.39
CA ASP A 78 -11.42 9.73 12.56
C ASP A 78 -12.62 8.77 12.65
N LEU A 79 -12.37 7.50 12.92
CA LEU A 79 -13.41 6.47 12.98
C LEU A 79 -13.81 6.08 14.39
N TYR A 80 -12.87 6.01 15.33
CA TYR A 80 -13.15 5.47 16.67
C TYR A 80 -13.26 6.53 17.75
N ILE A 81 -12.44 7.60 17.68
CA ILE A 81 -12.34 8.60 18.76
C ILE A 81 -13.24 9.80 18.48
N SER A 82 -13.19 10.36 17.27
CA SER A 82 -13.87 11.61 16.94
C SER A 82 -15.41 11.50 16.95
N SER A 83 -16.05 12.60 17.32
CA SER A 83 -17.49 12.78 17.22
C SER A 83 -17.80 14.15 16.61
N PRO A 84 -18.46 14.24 15.46
CA PRO A 84 -18.91 13.11 14.62
C PRO A 84 -17.75 12.35 13.96
N LYS A 85 -17.97 11.10 13.60
CA LYS A 85 -17.01 10.30 12.83
C LYS A 85 -16.86 10.87 11.41
N HIS A 86 -15.63 11.00 10.95
CA HIS A 86 -15.32 11.62 9.64
C HIS A 86 -14.19 10.91 8.87
N PRO A 87 -14.22 9.57 8.74
CA PRO A 87 -13.17 8.86 8.02
C PRO A 87 -13.08 9.33 6.57
N THR A 88 -11.85 9.46 6.08
CA THR A 88 -11.56 9.83 4.70
C THR A 88 -12.03 8.77 3.71
N ASN A 89 -12.04 9.09 2.43
CA ASN A 89 -12.30 8.10 1.38
C ASN A 89 -11.19 7.04 1.32
N ILE A 90 -9.95 7.39 1.66
CA ILE A 90 -8.84 6.42 1.76
C ILE A 90 -9.10 5.41 2.89
N ALA A 91 -9.48 5.88 4.06
CA ALA A 91 -9.86 5.02 5.18
C ALA A 91 -11.06 4.11 4.84
N ARG A 92 -12.04 4.66 4.11
CA ARG A 92 -13.20 3.87 3.63
C ARG A 92 -12.82 2.82 2.61
N LEU A 93 -11.97 3.17 1.63
CA LEU A 93 -11.46 2.23 0.62
C LEU A 93 -10.66 1.11 1.28
N PHE A 94 -9.76 1.45 2.21
CA PHE A 94 -9.02 0.45 2.98
C PHE A 94 -9.94 -0.55 3.67
N ARG A 95 -10.97 -0.06 4.36
CA ARG A 95 -11.94 -0.93 5.04
C ARG A 95 -12.76 -1.79 4.09
N ALA A 96 -13.14 -1.25 2.94
CA ALA A 96 -13.95 -1.95 1.94
C ALA A 96 -13.15 -2.97 1.12
N THR A 97 -11.83 -2.79 1.01
CA THR A 97 -10.97 -3.69 0.23
C THR A 97 -10.82 -5.03 0.96
N ILE A 98 -10.89 -6.13 0.19
CA ILE A 98 -10.59 -7.47 0.70
C ILE A 98 -9.09 -7.59 0.98
N GLY A 99 -8.74 -8.39 1.95
CA GLY A 99 -7.35 -8.73 2.22
C GLY A 99 -7.01 -8.74 3.69
N GLN A 100 -6.05 -9.56 4.00
CA GLN A 100 -5.39 -9.58 5.30
C GLN A 100 -4.36 -8.44 5.32
N GLY A 101 -4.31 -7.66 6.36
CA GLY A 101 -3.43 -6.52 6.34
C GLY A 101 -3.20 -5.89 7.70
N TYR A 102 -2.72 -4.67 7.65
CA TYR A 102 -2.33 -3.91 8.80
C TYR A 102 -2.78 -2.45 8.63
N ALA A 103 -3.36 -1.88 9.66
CA ALA A 103 -3.70 -0.45 9.71
C ALA A 103 -2.72 0.27 10.62
N GLY A 104 -1.76 0.98 10.05
CA GLY A 104 -0.78 1.77 10.79
C GLY A 104 -1.45 2.82 11.68
N GLY A 105 -0.90 3.05 12.86
CA GLY A 105 -1.41 4.01 13.82
C GLY A 105 -2.73 3.61 14.51
N VAL A 106 -3.21 2.38 14.32
CA VAL A 106 -4.45 1.89 14.96
C VAL A 106 -4.12 0.93 16.07
N GLN A 107 -4.32 1.37 17.31
CA GLN A 107 -4.12 0.54 18.48
C GLN A 107 -5.41 -0.17 18.90
N GLY A 108 -5.35 -1.50 19.01
CA GLY A 108 -6.42 -2.31 19.59
C GLY A 108 -7.67 -2.54 18.72
N HIS A 109 -7.71 -2.03 17.47
CA HIS A 109 -8.86 -2.15 16.58
C HIS A 109 -8.55 -2.86 15.27
N THR A 110 -7.40 -3.54 15.16
CA THR A 110 -6.95 -4.19 13.93
C THR A 110 -7.84 -5.35 13.50
N GLU A 111 -8.48 -6.04 14.42
CA GLU A 111 -9.36 -7.17 14.12
C GLU A 111 -10.56 -6.79 13.23
N GLU A 112 -11.12 -5.59 13.40
CA GLU A 112 -12.21 -5.11 12.54
C GLU A 112 -11.76 -4.72 11.14
N LEU A 113 -10.45 -4.51 10.95
CA LEU A 113 -9.87 -3.97 9.73
C LEU A 113 -9.15 -5.02 8.89
N VAL A 114 -8.88 -6.18 9.48
CA VAL A 114 -8.29 -7.32 8.79
C VAL A 114 -9.38 -8.23 8.20
N ASP A 115 -8.97 -9.23 7.46
CA ASP A 115 -9.87 -10.17 6.78
C ASP A 115 -10.56 -11.13 7.76
N LEU A 116 -11.55 -10.64 8.48
CA LEU A 116 -12.39 -11.45 9.37
C LEU A 116 -13.16 -12.57 8.63
N ALA A 117 -13.28 -12.44 7.32
CA ALA A 117 -13.98 -13.43 6.50
C ALA A 117 -13.08 -14.58 6.05
N GLY A 118 -11.75 -14.47 6.22
CA GLY A 118 -10.78 -15.45 5.74
C GLY A 118 -10.79 -15.61 4.22
N THR A 119 -11.19 -14.57 3.48
CA THR A 119 -11.32 -14.60 2.01
C THR A 119 -10.01 -14.32 1.29
N SER A 120 -8.99 -13.85 2.02
CA SER A 120 -7.71 -13.46 1.41
C SER A 120 -6.94 -14.63 0.78
N GLY A 121 -7.15 -15.86 1.26
CA GLY A 121 -6.47 -17.05 0.74
C GLY A 121 -4.94 -16.92 0.68
N ASN A 122 -4.33 -16.08 1.53
CA ASN A 122 -2.91 -15.71 1.50
C ASN A 122 -2.45 -15.13 0.16
N LYS A 123 -3.33 -14.41 -0.54
CA LYS A 123 -3.03 -13.74 -1.80
C LYS A 123 -3.47 -12.28 -1.86
N TYR A 124 -4.32 -11.83 -0.94
CA TYR A 124 -4.78 -10.45 -0.84
C TYR A 124 -4.30 -9.83 0.47
N TYR A 125 -3.59 -8.70 0.37
CA TYR A 125 -3.07 -7.93 1.50
C TYR A 125 -3.40 -6.46 1.34
N LYS A 126 -3.70 -5.79 2.44
CA LYS A 126 -3.99 -4.35 2.46
C LYS A 126 -3.30 -3.67 3.62
N TYR A 127 -2.74 -2.50 3.35
CA TYR A 127 -1.98 -1.73 4.33
C TYR A 127 -2.44 -0.27 4.33
N TYR A 128 -2.80 0.23 5.49
CA TYR A 128 -3.16 1.63 5.68
C TYR A 128 -1.99 2.40 6.29
N ILE A 129 -1.67 3.53 5.70
CA ILE A 129 -0.60 4.43 6.12
C ILE A 129 -1.27 5.74 6.55
N PRO A 130 -1.20 6.11 7.86
CA PRO A 130 -1.79 7.33 8.36
C PRO A 130 -1.11 8.56 7.76
N GLY A 131 -1.87 9.66 7.68
CA GLY A 131 -1.38 10.91 7.11
C GLY A 131 -0.27 11.55 7.94
N VAL A 132 0.61 12.28 7.29
CA VAL A 132 1.69 13.03 7.96
C VAL A 132 1.11 13.98 9.00
N GLY A 133 1.82 14.14 10.12
CA GLY A 133 1.37 14.93 11.27
C GLY A 133 0.38 14.23 12.18
N THR A 134 0.17 12.92 12.01
CA THR A 134 -0.65 12.10 12.90
C THR A 134 0.16 10.94 13.47
N PRO A 135 -0.22 10.40 14.64
CA PRO A 135 0.51 9.31 15.25
C PRO A 135 0.66 8.09 14.34
N PHE A 136 1.89 7.59 14.28
CA PHE A 136 2.28 6.36 13.61
C PHE A 136 3.38 5.66 14.43
N PRO A 137 3.03 5.00 15.53
CA PRO A 137 3.99 4.42 16.46
C PRO A 137 4.99 3.46 15.82
N GLU A 138 4.61 2.78 14.76
CA GLU A 138 5.43 1.82 14.02
C GLU A 138 6.67 2.45 13.36
N ILE A 139 6.69 3.78 13.24
CA ILE A 139 7.86 4.57 12.78
C ILE A 139 8.33 5.55 13.85
N ASN A 140 7.85 5.41 15.09
CA ASN A 140 8.15 6.30 16.23
C ASN A 140 7.67 7.74 16.08
N ASP A 141 6.63 7.98 15.27
CA ASP A 141 5.88 9.23 15.22
C ASP A 141 4.70 9.11 16.19
N LEU A 142 4.88 9.61 17.43
CA LEU A 142 3.99 9.25 18.55
C LEU A 142 2.83 10.20 18.75
N ASP A 143 2.93 11.43 18.24
CA ASP A 143 1.99 12.50 18.55
C ASP A 143 1.50 13.24 17.31
N TYR A 144 0.37 13.94 17.44
CA TYR A 144 -0.03 14.96 16.49
C TYR A 144 0.97 16.12 16.53
N SER A 145 1.65 16.37 15.43
CA SER A 145 2.71 17.37 15.39
C SER A 145 2.45 18.49 14.41
N THR A 146 2.60 19.75 14.86
CA THR A 146 2.55 20.92 13.98
C THR A 146 3.61 20.88 12.87
N PRO A 147 4.87 20.47 13.13
CA PRO A 147 5.86 20.25 12.07
C PRO A 147 5.43 19.18 11.07
N GLY A 148 4.82 18.08 11.50
CA GLY A 148 4.27 17.05 10.60
C GLY A 148 3.14 17.59 9.74
N LEU A 149 2.23 18.38 10.32
CA LEU A 149 1.14 19.01 9.59
C LEU A 149 1.65 20.07 8.58
N ALA A 150 2.63 20.87 8.96
CA ALA A 150 3.16 21.96 8.14
C ALA A 150 4.22 21.49 7.13
N PHE A 151 5.16 20.65 7.55
CA PHE A 151 6.37 20.32 6.81
C PHE A 151 6.47 18.86 6.39
N ALA A 152 5.43 18.05 6.63
CA ALA A 152 5.40 16.62 6.28
C ALA A 152 6.58 15.80 6.85
N THR A 153 7.04 16.15 8.06
CA THR A 153 8.03 15.33 8.79
C THR A 153 7.55 13.87 8.89
N TYR A 154 8.47 12.93 8.92
CA TYR A 154 8.19 11.48 8.83
C TYR A 154 7.48 11.04 7.53
N GLY A 155 7.51 11.86 6.47
CA GLY A 155 6.96 11.47 5.17
C GLY A 155 7.78 10.39 4.49
N GLU A 156 9.12 10.50 4.54
CA GLU A 156 10.05 9.50 4.01
C GLU A 156 9.88 8.15 4.71
N GLU A 157 9.77 8.17 6.03
CA GLU A 157 9.58 6.97 6.86
C GLU A 157 8.26 6.25 6.53
N ARG A 158 7.17 7.00 6.26
CA ARG A 158 5.88 6.45 5.84
C ARG A 158 5.98 5.74 4.50
N VAL A 159 6.69 6.32 3.55
CA VAL A 159 6.92 5.71 2.24
C VAL A 159 7.81 4.46 2.37
N ASN A 160 8.89 4.54 3.15
CA ASN A 160 9.77 3.40 3.43
C ASN A 160 9.02 2.27 4.13
N TRP A 161 8.14 2.59 5.09
CA TRP A 161 7.28 1.60 5.73
C TRP A 161 6.35 0.92 4.70
N GLY A 162 5.78 1.69 3.79
CA GLY A 162 4.98 1.16 2.68
C GLY A 162 5.76 0.18 1.80
N LEU A 163 7.02 0.48 1.46
CA LEU A 163 7.89 -0.42 0.70
C LEU A 163 8.13 -1.75 1.42
N LEU A 164 8.31 -1.71 2.74
CA LEU A 164 8.50 -2.92 3.56
C LEU A 164 7.25 -3.81 3.57
N ARG A 165 6.04 -3.27 3.35
CA ARG A 165 4.81 -4.07 3.27
C ARG A 165 4.80 -5.04 2.09
N ILE A 166 5.58 -4.77 1.04
CA ILE A 166 5.77 -5.74 -0.05
C ILE A 166 6.52 -6.98 0.47
N ILE A 167 7.59 -6.76 1.24
CA ILE A 167 8.36 -7.87 1.84
C ILE A 167 7.49 -8.63 2.84
N ASP A 168 6.72 -7.91 3.66
CA ASP A 168 5.81 -8.50 4.62
C ASP A 168 4.77 -9.42 3.96
N ALA A 169 4.12 -8.94 2.91
CA ALA A 169 3.17 -9.74 2.15
C ALA A 169 3.82 -11.00 1.52
N LEU A 170 5.06 -10.88 1.03
CA LEU A 170 5.83 -12.02 0.52
C LEU A 170 6.16 -13.03 1.62
N ARG A 171 6.55 -12.57 2.81
CA ARG A 171 6.79 -13.44 3.98
C ARG A 171 5.53 -14.23 4.34
N ARG A 172 4.42 -13.52 4.54
CA ARG A 172 3.12 -14.14 4.91
C ARG A 172 2.62 -15.10 3.85
N THR A 173 2.71 -14.74 2.57
CA THR A 173 2.35 -15.61 1.45
C THR A 173 3.21 -16.88 1.39
N SER A 174 4.45 -16.80 1.85
CA SER A 174 5.41 -17.91 1.92
C SER A 174 5.32 -18.72 3.21
N GLY A 175 4.35 -18.40 4.10
CA GLY A 175 4.14 -19.10 5.37
C GLY A 175 5.15 -18.73 6.46
N LEU A 176 5.79 -17.56 6.33
CA LEU A 176 6.63 -16.97 7.37
C LEU A 176 5.81 -15.97 8.21
N THR A 177 6.32 -15.65 9.38
CA THR A 177 5.78 -14.59 10.22
C THR A 177 5.98 -13.22 9.55
N GLU A 178 5.09 -12.30 9.83
CA GLU A 178 5.25 -10.91 9.43
C GLU A 178 6.53 -10.28 10.03
N ILE A 179 6.95 -9.16 9.46
CA ILE A 179 8.04 -8.37 10.04
C ILE A 179 7.51 -7.76 11.33
N SER A 180 8.18 -8.01 12.45
CA SER A 180 7.80 -7.39 13.74
C SER A 180 7.93 -5.87 13.69
N ASP A 181 7.19 -5.16 14.54
CA ASP A 181 7.24 -3.70 14.60
C ASP A 181 8.66 -3.19 14.89
N ALA A 182 9.40 -3.87 15.77
CA ALA A 182 10.79 -3.52 16.08
C ALA A 182 11.74 -3.69 14.88
N GLU A 183 11.61 -4.80 14.13
CA GLU A 183 12.38 -5.03 12.90
C GLU A 183 11.99 -4.04 11.80
N CYS A 184 10.69 -3.75 11.69
CA CYS A 184 10.18 -2.78 10.74
C CYS A 184 10.72 -1.38 11.03
N TYR A 185 10.65 -0.92 12.29
CA TYR A 185 11.20 0.35 12.72
C TYR A 185 12.71 0.46 12.44
N ALA A 186 13.47 -0.56 12.80
CA ALA A 186 14.91 -0.61 12.54
C ALA A 186 15.22 -0.54 11.03
N ALA A 187 14.45 -1.23 10.20
CA ALA A 187 14.61 -1.20 8.77
C ALA A 187 14.23 0.16 8.17
N VAL A 188 13.12 0.77 8.60
CA VAL A 188 12.71 2.12 8.17
C VAL A 188 13.81 3.14 8.47
N ASN A 189 14.34 3.15 9.69
CA ASN A 189 15.43 4.06 10.06
C ASN A 189 16.70 3.87 9.21
N ARG A 190 17.01 2.63 8.84
CA ARG A 190 18.15 2.34 7.94
C ARG A 190 17.89 2.77 6.51
N MET A 191 16.63 2.79 6.07
CA MET A 191 16.22 3.24 4.73
C MET A 191 16.14 4.75 4.61
N THR A 192 15.82 5.44 5.70
CA THR A 192 15.62 6.90 5.72
C THR A 192 16.96 7.64 5.57
N SER A 193 16.97 8.69 4.75
CA SER A 193 18.15 9.53 4.55
C SER A 193 18.50 10.32 5.80
N ASN A 194 19.80 10.43 6.12
CA ASN A 194 20.24 11.22 7.27
C ASN A 194 20.45 12.69 6.89
N LEU A 195 21.07 12.93 5.73
CA LEU A 195 21.38 14.27 5.22
C LEU A 195 21.49 14.20 3.69
N GLY A 196 20.38 14.42 2.98
CA GLY A 196 20.44 14.65 1.54
C GLY A 196 20.38 13.40 0.66
N SER A 197 21.37 13.12 -0.18
CA SER A 197 21.28 12.27 -1.36
C SER A 197 21.47 10.74 -1.15
N ASP A 198 21.67 10.26 0.07
CA ASP A 198 21.97 8.84 0.33
C ASP A 198 20.74 7.92 0.45
N GLY A 199 19.55 8.48 0.51
CA GLY A 199 18.30 7.74 0.68
C GLY A 199 18.08 6.61 -0.35
N PRO A 200 18.27 6.83 -1.66
CA PRO A 200 18.11 5.77 -2.67
C PRO A 200 19.03 4.58 -2.46
N ASP A 201 20.29 4.81 -2.07
CA ASP A 201 21.27 3.73 -1.82
C ASP A 201 20.91 2.95 -0.55
N ARG A 202 20.49 3.64 0.48
CA ARG A 202 20.06 3.05 1.75
C ARG A 202 18.82 2.18 1.56
N ARG A 203 17.79 2.69 0.88
CA ARG A 203 16.57 1.96 0.54
C ARG A 203 16.90 0.70 -0.26
N TYR A 204 17.70 0.83 -1.31
CA TYR A 204 18.10 -0.29 -2.15
C TYR A 204 18.83 -1.37 -1.35
N THR A 205 19.77 -0.99 -0.50
CA THR A 205 20.54 -1.93 0.32
C THR A 205 19.64 -2.69 1.27
N VAL A 206 18.87 -1.99 2.11
CA VAL A 206 18.01 -2.62 3.13
C VAL A 206 16.91 -3.48 2.51
N PHE A 207 16.25 -2.98 1.47
CA PHE A 207 15.19 -3.73 0.78
C PHE A 207 15.71 -5.05 0.19
N ASN A 208 16.88 -5.01 -0.45
CA ASN A 208 17.49 -6.21 -1.03
C ASN A 208 18.04 -7.17 0.03
N GLU A 209 18.55 -6.68 1.16
CA GLU A 209 18.92 -7.54 2.29
C GLU A 209 17.72 -8.33 2.79
N LEU A 210 16.60 -7.66 3.03
CA LEU A 210 15.37 -8.31 3.50
C LEU A 210 14.80 -9.29 2.47
N LEU A 211 14.81 -8.93 1.19
CA LEU A 211 14.32 -9.79 0.11
C LEU A 211 15.20 -11.05 -0.08
N LYS A 212 16.48 -10.98 0.29
CA LYS A 212 17.45 -12.08 0.22
C LYS A 212 17.68 -12.76 1.57
N ALA A 213 16.91 -12.40 2.60
CA ALA A 213 17.04 -12.99 3.92
C ALA A 213 16.98 -14.54 3.87
N ALA A 214 17.79 -15.18 4.71
CA ALA A 214 18.00 -16.62 4.68
C ALA A 214 16.73 -17.44 4.92
N ASP A 215 15.75 -16.89 5.59
CA ASP A 215 14.44 -17.51 5.81
C ASP A 215 13.48 -17.28 4.63
N LEU A 216 13.56 -16.16 3.93
CA LEU A 216 12.64 -15.77 2.86
C LEU A 216 13.09 -16.27 1.47
N ALA A 217 14.34 -16.09 1.11
CA ALA A 217 14.84 -16.39 -0.24
C ALA A 217 14.61 -17.84 -0.69
N PRO A 218 14.87 -18.90 0.12
CA PRO A 218 14.56 -20.26 -0.24
C PRO A 218 13.06 -20.51 -0.43
N LYS A 219 12.23 -19.89 0.40
CA LYS A 219 10.77 -20.01 0.32
C LYS A 219 10.24 -19.37 -0.97
N LEU A 220 10.76 -18.21 -1.36
CA LEU A 220 10.41 -17.56 -2.63
C LEU A 220 10.86 -18.41 -3.82
N LYS A 221 12.07 -18.95 -3.78
CA LYS A 221 12.56 -19.85 -4.84
C LYS A 221 11.62 -21.03 -5.00
N GLN A 222 11.26 -21.67 -3.91
CA GLN A 222 10.32 -22.80 -3.91
C GLN A 222 8.94 -22.39 -4.46
N ALA A 223 8.36 -21.28 -3.98
CA ALA A 223 7.03 -20.82 -4.40
C ALA A 223 6.96 -20.46 -5.90
N VAL A 224 8.04 -19.96 -6.48
CA VAL A 224 8.10 -19.51 -7.87
C VAL A 224 8.50 -20.64 -8.83
N THR A 225 9.40 -21.53 -8.44
CA THR A 225 9.98 -22.54 -9.35
C THR A 225 9.34 -23.92 -9.20
N GLN A 226 9.26 -24.39 -7.97
CA GLN A 226 8.81 -25.74 -7.64
C GLN A 226 7.96 -25.73 -6.36
N PRO A 227 6.68 -25.33 -6.47
CA PRO A 227 5.80 -25.29 -5.30
C PRO A 227 5.65 -26.70 -4.69
N GLU A 228 5.51 -26.75 -3.37
CA GLU A 228 5.18 -27.97 -2.65
C GLU A 228 3.86 -28.56 -3.16
N PRO A 229 3.68 -29.87 -3.13
CA PRO A 229 2.41 -30.50 -3.48
C PRO A 229 1.23 -29.84 -2.72
N GLY A 230 0.20 -29.47 -3.44
CA GLY A 230 -0.98 -28.79 -2.88
C GLY A 230 -0.82 -27.29 -2.60
N LYS A 231 0.37 -26.69 -2.80
CA LYS A 231 0.56 -25.25 -2.72
C LYS A 231 0.58 -24.61 -4.11
N PRO A 232 -0.15 -23.51 -4.33
CA PRO A 232 -0.17 -22.83 -5.63
C PRO A 232 1.16 -22.14 -5.91
N LYS A 233 1.58 -22.20 -7.17
CA LYS A 233 2.75 -21.47 -7.68
C LYS A 233 2.52 -19.97 -7.67
N LEU A 234 3.49 -19.20 -7.16
CA LEU A 234 3.44 -17.75 -7.20
C LEU A 234 3.84 -17.23 -8.60
N LEU A 235 2.91 -16.57 -9.29
CA LEU A 235 3.11 -16.03 -10.64
C LEU A 235 3.66 -14.62 -10.65
N GLY A 236 3.29 -13.80 -9.66
CA GLY A 236 3.69 -12.40 -9.61
C GLY A 236 2.96 -11.62 -8.53
N ILE A 237 3.20 -10.32 -8.53
CA ILE A 237 2.66 -9.34 -7.59
C ILE A 237 1.92 -8.27 -8.37
N LYS A 238 0.73 -7.91 -7.93
CA LYS A 238 -0.08 -6.81 -8.42
C LYS A 238 -0.26 -5.79 -7.31
N LEU A 239 0.10 -4.54 -7.58
CA LEU A 239 0.02 -3.43 -6.64
C LEU A 239 -1.13 -2.50 -7.00
N TYR A 240 -1.87 -2.08 -5.99
CA TYR A 240 -2.92 -1.09 -6.04
C TYR A 240 -2.58 -0.01 -5.01
N VAL A 241 -2.30 1.18 -5.47
CA VAL A 241 -1.81 2.26 -4.62
C VAL A 241 -2.81 3.40 -4.63
N TYR A 242 -3.20 3.86 -3.46
CA TYR A 242 -4.18 4.91 -3.30
C TYR A 242 -3.61 6.00 -2.40
N GLY A 243 -3.88 7.26 -2.72
CA GLY A 243 -3.46 8.37 -1.89
C GLY A 243 -4.42 9.54 -1.93
N PHE A 244 -4.47 10.31 -0.85
CA PHE A 244 -5.28 11.51 -0.73
C PHE A 244 -4.43 12.69 -0.26
N SER A 245 -4.61 13.87 -0.89
CA SER A 245 -3.91 15.11 -0.53
C SER A 245 -2.38 14.91 -0.57
N ARG A 246 -1.63 15.21 0.50
CA ARG A 246 -0.19 14.88 0.60
C ARG A 246 0.08 13.37 0.63
N GLY A 247 -0.87 12.56 1.03
CA GLY A 247 -0.78 11.11 0.88
C GLY A 247 -0.80 10.68 -0.59
N ALA A 248 -1.42 11.45 -1.49
CA ALA A 248 -1.31 11.20 -2.93
C ALA A 248 0.11 11.50 -3.46
N ALA A 249 0.78 12.53 -2.93
CA ALA A 249 2.20 12.76 -3.21
C ALA A 249 3.07 11.59 -2.68
N SER A 250 2.79 11.12 -1.46
CA SER A 250 3.47 9.93 -0.90
C SER A 250 3.25 8.67 -1.74
N ALA A 251 2.04 8.47 -2.27
CA ALA A 251 1.73 7.35 -3.16
C ALA A 251 2.54 7.41 -4.47
N ARG A 252 2.73 8.60 -5.03
CA ARG A 252 3.60 8.80 -6.21
C ARG A 252 5.07 8.54 -5.86
N ALA A 253 5.58 9.12 -4.77
CA ALA A 253 6.93 8.86 -4.29
C ALA A 253 7.16 7.36 -4.05
N PHE A 254 6.19 6.67 -3.46
CA PHE A 254 6.26 5.22 -3.29
C PHE A 254 6.47 4.48 -4.62
N VAL A 255 5.71 4.84 -5.66
CA VAL A 255 5.84 4.21 -6.99
C VAL A 255 7.20 4.48 -7.61
N ASN A 256 7.70 5.72 -7.51
CA ASN A 256 9.02 6.11 -8.01
C ASN A 256 10.13 5.33 -7.28
N TRP A 257 10.13 5.35 -5.97
CA TRP A 257 11.14 4.66 -5.17
C TRP A 257 11.08 3.14 -5.34
N LEU A 258 9.87 2.58 -5.48
CA LEU A 258 9.75 1.17 -5.84
C LEU A 258 10.41 0.89 -7.20
N SER A 259 10.21 1.76 -8.20
CA SER A 259 10.83 1.62 -9.51
C SER A 259 12.36 1.62 -9.44
N GLU A 260 12.95 2.44 -8.57
CA GLU A 260 14.40 2.45 -8.31
C GLU A 260 14.92 1.15 -7.67
N LEU A 261 14.08 0.46 -6.90
CA LEU A 261 14.42 -0.83 -6.29
C LEU A 261 14.41 -1.99 -7.29
N LEU A 262 13.75 -1.80 -8.43
CA LEU A 262 13.68 -2.83 -9.47
C LEU A 262 14.96 -2.89 -10.33
N PRO A 263 15.26 -4.04 -10.94
CA PRO A 263 16.43 -4.16 -11.83
C PRO A 263 16.39 -3.12 -12.95
N GLY A 264 17.48 -2.37 -13.09
CA GLY A 264 17.60 -1.31 -14.09
C GLY A 264 17.00 0.05 -13.71
N GLY A 265 16.18 0.15 -12.66
CA GLY A 265 15.48 1.37 -12.28
C GLY A 265 16.40 2.53 -11.87
N ARG A 266 17.59 2.22 -11.36
CA ARG A 266 18.59 3.23 -10.97
C ARG A 266 19.48 3.71 -12.11
N ARG A 267 19.31 3.17 -13.32
CA ARG A 267 20.10 3.59 -14.50
C ARG A 267 19.38 4.75 -15.19
N LYS A 268 20.03 5.90 -15.25
CA LYS A 268 19.50 7.09 -15.93
C LYS A 268 19.09 6.75 -17.37
N GLY A 269 17.86 7.02 -17.74
CA GLY A 269 17.33 6.77 -19.09
C GLY A 269 16.94 5.33 -19.40
N SER A 270 17.02 4.39 -18.44
CA SER A 270 16.54 3.03 -18.64
C SER A 270 15.18 2.83 -17.96
N LYS A 271 14.32 2.01 -18.59
CA LYS A 271 13.08 1.59 -17.94
C LYS A 271 13.38 0.44 -16.97
N PRO A 272 12.78 0.43 -15.76
CA PRO A 272 12.94 -0.67 -14.83
C PRO A 272 12.35 -1.96 -15.39
N GLU A 273 13.00 -3.08 -15.11
CA GLU A 273 12.40 -4.39 -15.35
C GLU A 273 11.33 -4.63 -14.27
N LEU A 274 10.08 -4.78 -14.67
CA LEU A 274 8.94 -4.94 -13.74
C LEU A 274 8.97 -6.31 -13.04
N CYS A 275 9.99 -6.51 -12.21
CA CYS A 275 10.13 -7.69 -11.35
C CYS A 275 10.94 -7.40 -10.10
N LEU A 276 10.64 -8.11 -9.02
CA LEU A 276 11.53 -8.23 -7.87
C LEU A 276 12.53 -9.34 -8.11
N LYS A 277 13.79 -9.15 -7.71
CA LYS A 277 14.86 -10.12 -7.88
C LYS A 277 15.41 -10.58 -6.53
N SER A 278 15.22 -11.84 -6.19
CA SER A 278 15.79 -12.48 -5.00
C SER A 278 16.73 -13.60 -5.44
N GLY A 279 18.04 -13.36 -5.42
CA GLY A 279 19.02 -14.29 -6.00
C GLY A 279 18.75 -14.52 -7.49
N ASP A 280 18.52 -15.78 -7.87
CA ASP A 280 18.20 -16.20 -9.25
C ASP A 280 16.70 -16.11 -9.56
N VAL A 281 15.86 -15.85 -8.55
CA VAL A 281 14.41 -15.82 -8.70
C VAL A 281 13.97 -14.43 -9.14
N LYS A 282 13.15 -14.38 -10.19
CA LYS A 282 12.44 -13.18 -10.65
C LYS A 282 10.94 -13.36 -10.37
N ILE A 283 10.36 -12.41 -9.66
CA ILE A 283 8.92 -12.35 -9.37
C ILE A 283 8.35 -11.17 -10.14
N ARG A 284 7.49 -11.42 -11.11
CA ARG A 284 6.84 -10.35 -11.87
C ARG A 284 6.11 -9.39 -10.93
N LEU A 285 6.19 -8.11 -11.22
CA LEU A 285 5.51 -7.06 -10.45
C LEU A 285 4.83 -6.11 -11.43
N SER A 286 3.59 -5.75 -11.15
CA SER A 286 2.87 -4.73 -11.90
C SER A 286 2.17 -3.77 -10.97
N ILE A 287 2.11 -2.50 -11.34
CA ILE A 287 1.26 -1.51 -10.70
C ILE A 287 -0.02 -1.47 -11.53
N GLU A 288 -1.08 -2.07 -10.99
CA GLU A 288 -2.36 -2.21 -11.68
C GLU A 288 -3.19 -0.93 -11.57
N PHE A 289 -3.03 -0.22 -10.45
CA PHE A 289 -3.80 0.98 -10.21
C PHE A 289 -3.04 1.97 -9.33
N LEU A 290 -3.05 3.24 -9.71
CA LEU A 290 -2.57 4.36 -8.91
C LEU A 290 -3.71 5.40 -8.81
N GLY A 291 -4.42 5.39 -7.69
CA GLY A 291 -5.55 6.28 -7.41
C GLY A 291 -5.10 7.49 -6.59
N LEU A 292 -5.04 8.65 -7.22
CA LEU A 292 -4.63 9.90 -6.60
C LEU A 292 -5.83 10.82 -6.45
N LEU A 293 -6.20 11.11 -5.21
CA LEU A 293 -7.34 11.95 -4.86
C LEU A 293 -6.82 13.30 -4.34
N ASP A 294 -7.21 14.37 -5.01
CA ASP A 294 -6.93 15.74 -4.60
C ASP A 294 -5.45 15.97 -4.20
N THR A 295 -4.54 15.67 -5.13
CA THR A 295 -3.10 15.69 -4.86
C THR A 295 -2.63 17.09 -4.50
N VAL A 296 -2.00 17.23 -3.33
CA VAL A 296 -1.35 18.45 -2.87
C VAL A 296 0.14 18.19 -2.73
N ALA A 297 0.92 18.87 -3.58
CA ALA A 297 2.38 18.77 -3.57
C ALA A 297 3.02 19.72 -2.54
N SER A 298 2.26 20.64 -1.94
CA SER A 298 2.80 21.61 -1.00
C SER A 298 3.22 20.99 0.31
N VAL A 299 4.49 20.93 0.53
CA VAL A 299 5.15 20.52 1.78
C VAL A 299 5.71 21.75 2.52
N GLY A 300 4.86 22.75 2.73
CA GLY A 300 5.21 23.93 3.51
C GLY A 300 6.14 24.93 2.81
N ILE A 301 6.79 25.81 3.57
CA ILE A 301 7.63 26.92 3.11
C ILE A 301 9.02 26.40 2.70
N ALA A 302 9.08 25.44 1.78
CA ALA A 302 10.33 24.78 1.37
C ALA A 302 11.37 25.77 0.79
N ASN A 303 10.93 26.91 0.25
CA ASN A 303 11.81 27.93 -0.33
C ASN A 303 12.42 28.91 0.70
N ILE A 304 12.10 28.79 1.99
CA ILE A 304 12.57 29.75 3.01
C ILE A 304 13.66 29.15 3.92
N ALA A 305 13.80 27.83 3.96
CA ALA A 305 14.79 27.17 4.81
C ALA A 305 15.69 26.25 3.99
N PRO A 306 16.90 26.68 3.61
CA PRO A 306 17.85 25.89 2.82
C PRO A 306 18.32 24.61 3.50
N PHE A 307 18.00 24.39 4.78
CA PHE A 307 18.31 23.17 5.54
C PHE A 307 17.16 22.16 5.58
N ALA A 308 15.99 22.48 5.02
CA ALA A 308 14.83 21.60 5.00
C ALA A 308 14.79 20.66 3.78
N GLU A 309 15.63 20.89 2.79
CA GLU A 309 15.64 20.14 1.53
C GLU A 309 15.89 18.62 1.72
N GLY A 310 16.69 18.23 2.72
CA GLY A 310 16.99 16.82 2.97
C GLY A 310 15.83 15.97 3.48
N HIS A 311 14.90 16.55 4.25
CA HIS A 311 13.75 15.82 4.81
C HIS A 311 12.49 15.93 3.96
N MET A 312 12.48 16.80 2.96
CA MET A 312 11.32 17.10 2.13
C MET A 312 11.53 16.77 0.65
N GLY A 313 12.76 16.41 0.27
CA GLY A 313 13.11 16.01 -1.10
C GLY A 313 12.31 14.82 -1.63
N TRP A 314 11.71 14.02 -0.74
CA TRP A 314 10.80 12.94 -1.15
C TRP A 314 9.57 13.44 -1.91
N ALA A 315 9.15 14.68 -1.69
CA ALA A 315 8.01 15.26 -2.39
C ALA A 315 8.37 15.72 -3.81
N ASP A 316 9.63 16.02 -4.07
CA ASP A 316 10.12 16.40 -5.40
C ASP A 316 10.14 15.20 -6.35
N ASP A 317 10.36 14.00 -5.83
CA ASP A 317 10.32 12.74 -6.59
C ASP A 317 8.91 12.38 -7.12
N THR A 318 7.93 13.26 -6.92
CA THR A 318 6.55 13.03 -7.40
C THR A 318 6.32 13.50 -8.83
N MET A 319 7.28 14.12 -9.49
CA MET A 319 7.11 14.84 -10.78
C MET A 319 7.37 13.97 -12.02
N GLU A 320 7.89 12.76 -11.88
CA GLU A 320 8.37 11.96 -13.02
C GLU A 320 7.34 10.95 -13.60
N TRP A 321 6.06 10.99 -13.18
CA TRP A 321 4.98 10.10 -13.68
C TRP A 321 3.79 10.86 -14.22
#